data_7ee1b86aacc4932312c1892a06685cff
#
_entry.id   7ee1b86aacc4932312c1892a06685cff
#
_cell.length_a   1.000
_cell.length_b   1.000
_cell.length_c   1.000
_cell.angle_alpha   90.00
_cell.angle_beta   90.00
_cell.angle_gamma   90.00
#
_symmetry.space_group_name_H-M   'P 1'
#
loop_
_entity.id
_entity.type
_entity.pdbx_description
1 polymer ?
#
loop_
_entity_poly.entity_id
_entity_poly.type
_entity_poly.pdbx_seq_one_letter_code
_entity_poly.pdbx_strand_id
1 'polypeptide(L)'
;MGRKLFYCAAAVAFAAAAIYLNNTSLLAGHRPGKPVLLAHRGIAQRFDETDLKNDTCTASRMLAPKHDYLENTIRSMQAGFAAGADIIEIDVHPTTDGEFAVFHDWALDCRTDGHGVTREHSMADMRGLDIGYGYTADGGRTFPFRGRGIGMMPTLAQVLSTFPDRRFLINIKSRDPSEGEKLAAVLNGLSRTRRAEIIVYGGDAPIDVLRRLVPDIKTASRQSLKGCLFGYIGYGWTGLMPDACKRRMMLVPINIAPWLWGWPDRFLNRMQDAGTEVFVLGPYRGNDFSTGIDDPAQLARLPQNYAAGLWTNEIETMGKLMK
;
A
#
# COMPACT_ATOMS: atom_id res chain seq x y z
N MET A 1 -11.78 -55.48 -14.91
CA MET A 1 -12.10 -54.02 -14.91
C MET A 1 -12.13 -53.44 -13.50
N GLY A 2 -12.68 -54.05 -12.49
CA GLY A 2 -12.82 -53.51 -11.12
C GLY A 2 -11.52 -53.16 -10.38
N ARG A 3 -10.46 -54.01 -10.43
CA ARG A 3 -9.19 -53.73 -9.72
C ARG A 3 -8.46 -52.47 -10.26
N LYS A 4 -8.41 -52.24 -11.57
CA LYS A 4 -7.79 -51.04 -12.12
C LYS A 4 -8.55 -49.77 -11.74
N LEU A 5 -9.89 -49.81 -11.76
CA LEU A 5 -10.75 -48.70 -11.33
C LEU A 5 -10.56 -48.39 -9.83
N PHE A 6 -10.43 -49.41 -8.99
CA PHE A 6 -10.14 -49.25 -7.56
C PHE A 6 -8.79 -48.56 -7.32
N TYR A 7 -7.72 -48.98 -7.98
CA TYR A 7 -6.40 -48.36 -7.82
C TYR A 7 -6.38 -46.89 -8.35
N CYS A 8 -7.08 -46.60 -9.45
CA CYS A 8 -7.24 -45.23 -9.93
C CYS A 8 -7.99 -44.35 -8.91
N ALA A 9 -9.09 -44.87 -8.34
CA ALA A 9 -9.85 -44.12 -7.32
C ALA A 9 -9.02 -43.88 -6.05
N ALA A 10 -8.28 -44.89 -5.59
CA ALA A 10 -7.39 -44.77 -4.43
C ALA A 10 -6.26 -43.75 -4.66
N ALA A 11 -5.66 -43.76 -5.84
CA ALA A 11 -4.63 -42.78 -6.21
C ALA A 11 -5.17 -41.33 -6.24
N VAL A 12 -6.36 -41.13 -6.80
CA VAL A 12 -7.04 -39.81 -6.82
C VAL A 12 -7.37 -39.36 -5.40
N ALA A 13 -7.90 -40.25 -4.56
CA ALA A 13 -8.21 -39.95 -3.15
C ALA A 13 -6.95 -39.58 -2.37
N PHE A 14 -5.86 -40.31 -2.57
CA PHE A 14 -4.57 -40.02 -1.94
C PHE A 14 -4.02 -38.65 -2.40
N ALA A 15 -4.06 -38.35 -3.70
CA ALA A 15 -3.64 -37.07 -4.24
C ALA A 15 -4.49 -35.90 -3.69
N ALA A 16 -5.82 -36.10 -3.63
CA ALA A 16 -6.71 -35.08 -3.05
C ALA A 16 -6.43 -34.86 -1.55
N ALA A 17 -6.20 -35.92 -0.78
CA ALA A 17 -5.82 -35.82 0.63
C ALA A 17 -4.47 -35.11 0.80
N ALA A 18 -3.48 -35.45 -0.01
CA ALA A 18 -2.16 -34.80 0.02
C ALA A 18 -2.27 -33.29 -0.29
N ILE A 19 -3.04 -32.91 -1.31
CA ILE A 19 -3.31 -31.48 -1.65
C ILE A 19 -4.03 -30.80 -0.49
N TYR A 20 -5.05 -31.42 0.09
CA TYR A 20 -5.77 -30.87 1.24
C TYR A 20 -4.84 -30.66 2.44
N LEU A 21 -4.07 -31.67 2.84
CA LEU A 21 -3.15 -31.59 3.98
C LEU A 21 -2.05 -30.53 3.75
N ASN A 22 -1.55 -30.40 2.51
CA ASN A 22 -0.56 -29.38 2.17
C ASN A 22 -1.14 -27.97 2.25
N ASN A 23 -2.44 -27.78 2.03
CA ASN A 23 -3.07 -26.45 1.92
C ASN A 23 -4.05 -26.11 3.06
N THR A 24 -4.30 -27.00 4.00
CA THR A 24 -5.15 -26.65 5.14
C THR A 24 -4.45 -25.74 6.14
N SER A 25 -5.14 -24.69 6.59
CA SER A 25 -4.68 -23.84 7.70
C SER A 25 -4.83 -24.53 9.06
N LEU A 26 -5.63 -25.60 9.18
CA LEU A 26 -5.81 -26.34 10.42
C LEU A 26 -4.50 -26.96 10.96
N LEU A 27 -3.56 -27.26 10.07
CA LEU A 27 -2.24 -27.81 10.41
C LEU A 27 -1.13 -26.75 10.34
N ALA A 28 -1.45 -25.51 10.05
CA ALA A 28 -0.48 -24.43 10.04
C ALA A 28 -0.38 -23.80 11.44
N GLY A 29 0.83 -23.50 11.87
CA GLY A 29 1.04 -22.72 13.07
C GLY A 29 0.39 -21.35 12.91
N HIS A 30 -0.43 -20.96 13.89
CA HIS A 30 -1.02 -19.65 13.96
C HIS A 30 0.05 -18.60 14.30
N ARG A 31 -0.01 -17.44 13.66
CA ARG A 31 0.91 -16.33 13.95
C ARG A 31 0.46 -15.59 15.21
N PRO A 32 1.32 -15.50 16.23
CA PRO A 32 1.03 -14.60 17.34
C PRO A 32 1.22 -13.14 16.91
N GLY A 33 0.40 -12.25 17.44
CA GLY A 33 0.58 -10.81 17.27
C GLY A 33 -0.70 -10.08 16.85
N LYS A 34 -0.55 -8.77 16.72
CA LYS A 34 -1.59 -7.87 16.22
C LYS A 34 -1.39 -7.63 14.72
N PRO A 35 -2.44 -7.27 14.00
CA PRO A 35 -2.30 -6.78 12.63
C PRO A 35 -1.37 -5.56 12.54
N VAL A 36 -0.58 -5.51 11.46
CA VAL A 36 0.24 -4.35 11.11
C VAL A 36 -0.63 -3.35 10.37
N LEU A 37 -0.88 -2.18 10.94
CA LEU A 37 -1.75 -1.18 10.35
C LEU A 37 -0.96 -0.26 9.42
N LEU A 38 -1.37 -0.23 8.14
CA LEU A 38 -0.85 0.67 7.13
C LEU A 38 -1.88 1.76 6.84
N ALA A 39 -1.55 3.01 7.18
CA ALA A 39 -2.37 4.17 6.90
C ALA A 39 -2.03 4.79 5.54
N HIS A 40 -3.03 4.98 4.69
CA HIS A 40 -2.90 5.60 3.38
C HIS A 40 -2.74 7.11 3.52
N ARG A 41 -1.57 7.66 3.17
CA ARG A 41 -1.21 9.09 3.20
C ARG A 41 -1.28 9.77 4.58
N GLY A 42 -1.14 8.99 5.66
CA GLY A 42 -1.35 9.46 7.03
C GLY A 42 -2.83 9.54 7.40
N ILE A 43 -3.30 10.69 7.92
CA ILE A 43 -4.73 10.97 8.05
C ILE A 43 -5.13 11.88 6.90
N ALA A 44 -6.08 11.43 6.07
CA ALA A 44 -6.52 12.09 4.85
C ALA A 44 -8.00 12.51 4.96
N GLN A 45 -8.39 13.53 4.17
CA GLN A 45 -9.79 13.87 4.01
C GLN A 45 -10.52 12.78 3.21
N ARG A 46 -11.72 12.43 3.65
CA ARG A 46 -12.59 11.52 2.90
C ARG A 46 -13.19 12.22 1.69
N PHE A 47 -13.43 11.45 0.64
CA PHE A 47 -14.02 11.95 -0.60
C PHE A 47 -15.02 10.93 -1.16
N ASP A 48 -15.87 11.37 -2.08
CA ASP A 48 -16.78 10.50 -2.81
C ASP A 48 -15.99 9.62 -3.80
N GLU A 49 -16.04 8.32 -3.60
CA GLU A 49 -15.31 7.29 -4.38
C GLU A 49 -16.07 6.83 -5.63
N THR A 50 -17.21 7.44 -5.96
CA THR A 50 -18.02 7.06 -7.12
C THR A 50 -17.28 7.43 -8.42
N ASP A 51 -17.18 6.49 -9.34
CA ASP A 51 -16.59 6.68 -10.69
C ASP A 51 -15.20 7.33 -10.71
N LEU A 52 -14.34 6.98 -9.75
CA LEU A 52 -12.96 7.48 -9.69
C LEU A 52 -12.13 7.00 -10.88
N LYS A 53 -11.33 7.93 -11.40
CA LYS A 53 -10.25 7.70 -12.36
C LYS A 53 -8.92 8.13 -11.75
N ASN A 54 -7.81 7.78 -12.40
CA ASN A 54 -6.47 8.10 -11.89
C ASN A 54 -6.19 9.61 -11.78
N ASP A 55 -6.87 10.41 -12.59
CA ASP A 55 -6.77 11.87 -12.68
C ASP A 55 -7.91 12.62 -11.98
N THR A 56 -8.81 11.89 -11.29
CA THR A 56 -9.92 12.53 -10.57
C THR A 56 -9.40 13.42 -9.45
N CYS A 57 -9.81 14.70 -9.47
CA CYS A 57 -9.54 15.63 -8.38
C CYS A 57 -10.36 15.26 -7.14
N THR A 58 -9.77 14.54 -6.20
CA THR A 58 -10.46 14.09 -4.99
C THR A 58 -10.69 15.22 -3.98
N ALA A 59 -9.89 16.30 -4.02
CA ALA A 59 -10.10 17.47 -3.18
C ALA A 59 -11.43 18.18 -3.47
N SER A 60 -11.83 18.26 -4.76
CA SER A 60 -13.11 18.86 -5.16
C SER A 60 -14.34 18.00 -4.85
N ARG A 61 -14.13 16.77 -4.39
CA ARG A 61 -15.16 15.78 -4.03
C ARG A 61 -15.10 15.41 -2.55
N MET A 62 -14.42 16.21 -1.74
CA MET A 62 -14.29 15.99 -0.30
C MET A 62 -15.67 15.84 0.35
N LEU A 63 -15.80 14.89 1.25
CA LEU A 63 -16.95 14.81 2.14
C LEU A 63 -16.81 15.83 3.27
N ALA A 64 -17.89 16.07 4.03
CA ALA A 64 -17.82 16.98 5.18
C ALA A 64 -16.64 16.64 6.08
N PRO A 65 -15.71 17.58 6.33
CA PRO A 65 -14.46 17.31 7.04
C PRO A 65 -14.74 16.97 8.52
N LYS A 66 -14.06 15.93 9.03
CA LYS A 66 -14.13 15.54 10.44
C LYS A 66 -12.92 16.06 11.24
N HIS A 67 -11.89 16.50 10.56
CA HIS A 67 -10.62 16.99 11.10
C HIS A 67 -10.00 17.97 10.09
N ASP A 68 -8.88 18.60 10.47
CA ASP A 68 -8.16 19.59 9.65
C ASP A 68 -6.80 19.08 9.11
N TYR A 69 -6.59 17.77 9.11
CA TYR A 69 -5.40 17.17 8.52
C TYR A 69 -5.49 17.16 6.99
N LEU A 70 -4.35 17.45 6.35
CA LEU A 70 -4.14 17.32 4.92
C LEU A 70 -3.17 16.14 4.68
N GLU A 71 -3.51 15.26 3.75
CA GLU A 71 -2.73 14.07 3.40
C GLU A 71 -1.29 14.40 3.00
N ASN A 72 -0.38 13.44 3.15
CA ASN A 72 1.02 13.59 2.76
C ASN A 72 1.77 14.74 3.48
N THR A 73 1.28 15.23 4.62
CA THR A 73 1.95 16.23 5.45
C THR A 73 2.58 15.60 6.69
N ILE A 74 3.63 16.23 7.22
CA ILE A 74 4.24 15.80 8.51
C ILE A 74 3.19 15.73 9.61
N ARG A 75 2.28 16.71 9.67
CA ARG A 75 1.22 16.76 10.67
C ARG A 75 0.25 15.58 10.56
N SER A 76 -0.15 15.22 9.33
CA SER A 76 -1.03 14.06 9.12
C SER A 76 -0.34 12.73 9.44
N MET A 77 0.95 12.62 9.14
CA MET A 77 1.75 11.43 9.47
C MET A 77 1.91 11.28 10.99
N GLN A 78 2.22 12.35 11.72
CA GLN A 78 2.29 12.35 13.18
C GLN A 78 0.98 11.86 13.80
N ALA A 79 -0.14 12.40 13.33
CA ALA A 79 -1.47 12.01 13.78
C ALA A 79 -1.79 10.55 13.41
N GLY A 80 -1.41 10.09 12.22
CA GLY A 80 -1.57 8.70 11.79
C GLY A 80 -0.81 7.71 12.69
N PHE A 81 0.45 7.99 13.01
CA PHE A 81 1.23 7.19 13.96
C PHE A 81 0.62 7.23 15.37
N ALA A 82 0.17 8.39 15.84
CA ALA A 82 -0.51 8.52 17.14
C ALA A 82 -1.84 7.76 17.17
N ALA A 83 -2.54 7.66 16.04
CA ALA A 83 -3.76 6.87 15.90
C ALA A 83 -3.52 5.36 15.89
N GLY A 84 -2.27 4.90 15.71
CA GLY A 84 -1.88 3.50 15.80
C GLY A 84 -1.38 2.91 14.47
N ALA A 85 -1.05 3.73 13.48
CA ALA A 85 -0.38 3.23 12.29
C ALA A 85 1.02 2.70 12.61
N ASP A 86 1.34 1.52 12.09
CA ASP A 86 2.70 0.96 12.10
C ASP A 86 3.49 1.44 10.89
N ILE A 87 2.80 1.63 9.76
CA ILE A 87 3.35 2.06 8.48
C ILE A 87 2.47 3.19 7.96
N ILE A 88 3.08 4.23 7.39
CA ILE A 88 2.36 5.24 6.62
C ILE A 88 2.78 5.14 5.17
N GLU A 89 1.80 5.10 4.29
CA GLU A 89 2.02 5.25 2.86
C GLU A 89 2.13 6.73 2.51
N ILE A 90 3.06 7.06 1.60
CA ILE A 90 3.28 8.39 1.07
C ILE A 90 3.55 8.37 -0.43
N ASP A 91 3.07 9.38 -1.13
CA ASP A 91 3.29 9.55 -2.56
C ASP A 91 4.47 10.49 -2.82
N VAL A 92 5.33 10.16 -3.80
CA VAL A 92 6.49 11.00 -4.11
C VAL A 92 6.59 11.32 -5.59
N HIS A 93 7.00 12.58 -5.89
CA HIS A 93 7.39 13.06 -7.21
C HIS A 93 8.81 13.63 -7.16
N PRO A 94 9.70 13.26 -8.08
CA PRO A 94 10.98 13.96 -8.19
C PRO A 94 10.75 15.40 -8.63
N THR A 95 11.61 16.31 -8.19
CA THR A 95 11.56 17.72 -8.55
C THR A 95 12.73 18.08 -9.46
N THR A 96 12.66 19.25 -10.12
CA THR A 96 13.70 19.71 -11.05
C THR A 96 15.01 20.10 -10.35
N ASP A 97 14.95 20.41 -9.06
CA ASP A 97 16.11 20.71 -8.20
C ASP A 97 16.67 19.49 -7.44
N GLY A 98 16.22 18.27 -7.82
CA GLY A 98 16.79 17.00 -7.34
C GLY A 98 16.23 16.48 -6.02
N GLU A 99 15.20 17.10 -5.47
CA GLU A 99 14.47 16.64 -4.30
C GLU A 99 13.34 15.67 -4.70
N PHE A 100 12.62 15.15 -3.71
CA PHE A 100 11.34 14.47 -3.89
C PHE A 100 10.27 15.21 -3.09
N ALA A 101 9.29 15.80 -3.78
CA ALA A 101 8.09 16.31 -3.13
C ALA A 101 7.19 15.16 -2.66
N VAL A 102 6.69 15.25 -1.43
CA VAL A 102 5.70 14.29 -0.90
C VAL A 102 4.31 14.86 -1.16
N PHE A 103 3.71 14.40 -2.27
CA PHE A 103 2.46 14.92 -2.80
C PHE A 103 1.80 13.87 -3.70
N HIS A 104 0.46 13.79 -3.69
CA HIS A 104 -0.26 12.75 -4.43
C HIS A 104 -0.45 13.04 -5.91
N ASP A 105 -0.93 14.25 -6.24
CA ASP A 105 -1.50 14.52 -7.55
C ASP A 105 -0.41 14.69 -8.62
N TRP A 106 -0.74 14.23 -9.83
CA TRP A 106 0.13 14.38 -10.99
C TRP A 106 0.33 15.84 -11.37
N ALA A 107 -0.71 16.65 -11.21
CA ALA A 107 -0.68 18.10 -11.44
C ALA A 107 -1.05 18.87 -10.16
N LEU A 108 -0.53 20.08 -10.02
CA LEU A 108 -0.74 20.96 -8.88
C LEU A 108 -2.17 21.51 -8.79
N ASP A 109 -2.86 21.59 -9.93
CA ASP A 109 -4.12 22.32 -10.15
C ASP A 109 -5.29 21.89 -9.26
N CYS A 110 -5.32 20.63 -8.83
CA CYS A 110 -6.43 20.09 -8.04
C CYS A 110 -6.43 20.58 -6.59
N ARG A 111 -5.28 20.51 -5.93
CA ARG A 111 -5.17 20.72 -4.47
C ARG A 111 -4.53 22.03 -4.09
N THR A 112 -3.79 22.63 -5.00
CA THR A 112 -2.98 23.83 -4.72
C THR A 112 -3.46 25.03 -5.49
N ASP A 113 -2.90 26.20 -5.18
CA ASP A 113 -3.00 27.42 -5.95
C ASP A 113 -1.95 27.52 -7.07
N GLY A 114 -1.13 26.47 -7.26
CA GLY A 114 -0.21 26.31 -8.36
C GLY A 114 -0.83 25.58 -9.55
N HIS A 115 -0.10 25.55 -10.69
CA HIS A 115 -0.55 24.94 -11.94
C HIS A 115 0.54 24.07 -12.56
N GLY A 116 0.14 23.11 -13.40
CA GLY A 116 1.03 22.28 -14.19
C GLY A 116 1.46 20.99 -13.50
N VAL A 117 2.35 20.25 -14.17
CA VAL A 117 2.77 18.90 -13.73
C VAL A 117 3.72 19.00 -12.54
N THR A 118 3.40 18.35 -11.44
CA THR A 118 4.15 18.41 -10.16
C THR A 118 5.66 18.18 -10.34
N ARG A 119 6.05 17.17 -11.12
CA ARG A 119 7.47 16.81 -11.35
C ARG A 119 8.25 17.80 -12.23
N GLU A 120 7.59 18.77 -12.83
CA GLU A 120 8.20 19.80 -13.69
C GLU A 120 8.55 21.08 -12.91
N HIS A 121 8.27 21.09 -11.61
CA HIS A 121 8.58 22.20 -10.70
C HIS A 121 9.75 21.87 -9.77
N SER A 122 10.41 22.93 -9.28
CA SER A 122 11.37 22.78 -8.19
C SER A 122 10.64 22.70 -6.84
N MET A 123 11.27 22.07 -5.86
CA MET A 123 10.74 22.09 -4.49
C MET A 123 10.71 23.50 -3.92
N ALA A 124 11.66 24.35 -4.34
CA ALA A 124 11.70 25.77 -3.96
C ALA A 124 10.43 26.51 -4.40
N ASP A 125 9.94 26.25 -5.62
CA ASP A 125 8.69 26.85 -6.13
C ASP A 125 7.46 26.29 -5.41
N MET A 126 7.43 24.99 -5.16
CA MET A 126 6.26 24.31 -4.58
C MET A 126 6.08 24.58 -3.08
N ARG A 127 7.13 24.93 -2.34
CA ARG A 127 7.04 25.20 -0.89
C ARG A 127 6.10 26.32 -0.52
N GLY A 128 5.93 27.31 -1.40
CA GLY A 128 5.03 28.43 -1.18
C GLY A 128 3.56 28.14 -1.48
N LEU A 129 3.26 27.00 -2.08
CA LEU A 129 1.91 26.66 -2.50
C LEU A 129 1.03 26.26 -1.31
N ASP A 130 -0.24 26.60 -1.41
CA ASP A 130 -1.28 26.18 -0.47
C ASP A 130 -1.87 24.83 -0.90
N ILE A 131 -1.40 23.74 -0.30
CA ILE A 131 -1.91 22.37 -0.59
C ILE A 131 -3.33 22.11 -0.05
N GLY A 132 -3.93 23.09 0.63
CA GLY A 132 -5.32 23.05 1.09
C GLY A 132 -6.30 23.79 0.17
N TYR A 133 -5.80 24.41 -0.91
CA TYR A 133 -6.54 25.38 -1.71
C TYR A 133 -7.79 24.85 -2.40
N GLY A 134 -7.72 23.64 -2.97
CA GLY A 134 -8.78 23.07 -3.81
C GLY A 134 -9.85 22.23 -3.05
N TYR A 135 -9.70 22.04 -1.72
CA TYR A 135 -10.62 21.20 -0.96
C TYR A 135 -11.98 21.85 -0.73
N THR A 136 -13.04 21.17 -1.19
CA THR A 136 -14.44 21.59 -1.03
C THR A 136 -15.37 20.40 -0.85
N ALA A 137 -16.37 20.54 0.02
CA ALA A 137 -17.40 19.53 0.28
C ALA A 137 -18.78 19.92 -0.28
N ASP A 138 -18.90 21.08 -0.93
CA ASP A 138 -20.18 21.66 -1.34
C ASP A 138 -20.18 22.18 -2.79
N GLY A 139 -19.32 21.59 -3.63
CA GLY A 139 -19.23 21.91 -5.05
C GLY A 139 -18.56 23.26 -5.33
N GLY A 140 -17.65 23.69 -4.48
CA GLY A 140 -16.88 24.91 -4.68
C GLY A 140 -17.48 26.18 -4.10
N ARG A 141 -18.49 26.07 -3.24
CA ARG A 141 -19.09 27.21 -2.54
C ARG A 141 -18.22 27.65 -1.36
N THR A 142 -17.62 26.70 -0.66
CA THR A 142 -16.68 26.95 0.44
C THR A 142 -15.42 26.11 0.30
N PHE A 143 -14.31 26.64 0.83
CA PHE A 143 -13.00 26.01 0.80
C PHE A 143 -12.37 26.07 2.19
N PRO A 144 -12.67 25.11 3.08
CA PRO A 144 -12.35 25.21 4.50
C PRO A 144 -10.84 25.17 4.83
N PHE A 145 -10.01 24.74 3.88
CA PHE A 145 -8.56 24.58 4.09
C PHE A 145 -7.71 25.61 3.34
N ARG A 146 -8.31 26.54 2.60
CA ARG A 146 -7.56 27.62 1.95
C ARG A 146 -6.79 28.46 2.98
N GLY A 147 -5.53 28.71 2.66
CA GLY A 147 -4.60 29.44 3.53
C GLY A 147 -4.03 28.59 4.69
N ARG A 148 -4.45 27.33 4.82
CA ARG A 148 -3.99 26.45 5.91
C ARG A 148 -2.92 25.45 5.47
N GLY A 149 -2.71 25.26 4.18
CA GLY A 149 -1.75 24.32 3.62
C GLY A 149 -0.45 24.95 3.14
N ILE A 150 -0.27 26.26 3.28
CA ILE A 150 0.92 26.97 2.82
C ILE A 150 2.16 26.46 3.55
N GLY A 151 3.19 26.08 2.78
CA GLY A 151 4.45 25.56 3.32
C GLY A 151 4.38 24.15 3.91
N MET A 152 3.25 23.44 3.77
CA MET A 152 3.06 22.13 4.36
C MET A 152 3.48 20.96 3.45
N MET A 153 3.80 21.18 2.18
CA MET A 153 4.32 20.13 1.28
C MET A 153 5.76 19.77 1.70
N PRO A 154 6.02 18.57 2.28
CA PRO A 154 7.36 18.22 2.73
C PRO A 154 8.17 17.58 1.59
N THR A 155 9.49 17.56 1.76
CA THR A 155 10.35 16.66 0.98
C THR A 155 10.40 15.26 1.60
N LEU A 156 10.76 14.25 0.79
CA LEU A 156 11.03 12.91 1.30
C LEU A 156 12.15 12.92 2.35
N ALA A 157 13.19 13.73 2.14
CA ALA A 157 14.28 13.89 3.10
C ALA A 157 13.77 14.42 4.46
N GLN A 158 12.88 15.41 4.44
CA GLN A 158 12.24 15.93 5.65
C GLN A 158 11.40 14.87 6.35
N VAL A 159 10.60 14.09 5.61
CA VAL A 159 9.80 12.99 6.19
C VAL A 159 10.71 11.96 6.86
N LEU A 160 11.73 11.47 6.15
CA LEU A 160 12.61 10.43 6.67
C LEU A 160 13.44 10.90 7.88
N SER A 161 13.81 12.18 7.93
CA SER A 161 14.52 12.77 9.07
C SER A 161 13.62 13.06 10.28
N THR A 162 12.35 13.45 10.02
CA THR A 162 11.37 13.69 11.09
C THR A 162 10.95 12.40 11.80
N PHE A 163 10.95 11.29 11.05
CA PHE A 163 10.51 9.98 11.54
C PHE A 163 11.60 8.90 11.35
N PRO A 164 12.74 9.00 12.04
CA PRO A 164 13.91 8.14 11.80
C PRO A 164 13.63 6.65 12.08
N ASP A 165 12.73 6.35 13.02
CA ASP A 165 12.42 5.00 13.49
C ASP A 165 11.04 4.49 13.02
N ARG A 166 10.40 5.20 12.07
CA ARG A 166 9.07 4.82 11.59
C ARG A 166 9.13 4.17 10.21
N ARG A 167 8.20 3.26 9.97
CA ARG A 167 8.07 2.55 8.70
C ARG A 167 7.29 3.36 7.68
N PHE A 168 7.73 3.29 6.42
CA PHE A 168 7.04 3.95 5.31
C PHE A 168 6.86 3.01 4.13
N LEU A 169 5.74 3.18 3.43
CA LEU A 169 5.50 2.68 2.11
C LEU A 169 5.52 3.86 1.13
N ILE A 170 6.51 3.90 0.25
CA ILE A 170 6.73 5.01 -0.70
C ILE A 170 6.14 4.64 -2.06
N ASN A 171 5.25 5.47 -2.59
CA ASN A 171 4.65 5.34 -3.92
C ASN A 171 5.38 6.21 -4.94
N ILE A 172 6.05 5.58 -5.92
CA ILE A 172 6.55 6.28 -7.11
C ILE A 172 5.39 6.49 -8.07
N LYS A 173 4.99 7.74 -8.30
CA LYS A 173 3.78 8.09 -9.07
C LYS A 173 3.89 7.90 -10.57
N SER A 174 5.08 7.81 -11.13
CA SER A 174 5.27 7.70 -12.57
C SER A 174 5.68 6.30 -13.03
N ARG A 175 5.85 6.17 -14.36
CA ARG A 175 6.41 4.97 -15.01
C ARG A 175 7.82 5.22 -15.56
N ASP A 176 8.41 6.37 -15.26
CA ASP A 176 9.74 6.74 -15.72
C ASP A 176 10.82 5.98 -14.94
N PRO A 177 11.65 5.16 -15.60
CA PRO A 177 12.70 4.40 -14.92
C PRO A 177 13.72 5.29 -14.20
N SER A 178 13.94 6.53 -14.67
CA SER A 178 14.88 7.48 -14.03
C SER A 178 14.46 7.86 -12.61
N GLU A 179 13.16 7.79 -12.27
CA GLU A 179 12.71 8.02 -10.90
C GLU A 179 13.13 6.89 -9.95
N GLY A 180 13.21 5.66 -10.47
CA GLY A 180 13.80 4.54 -9.73
C GLY A 180 15.29 4.76 -9.44
N GLU A 181 16.05 5.33 -10.37
CA GLU A 181 17.48 5.68 -10.19
C GLU A 181 17.64 6.78 -9.14
N LYS A 182 16.85 7.86 -9.25
CA LYS A 182 16.86 8.98 -8.30
C LYS A 182 16.51 8.53 -6.88
N LEU A 183 15.45 7.72 -6.73
CA LEU A 183 15.07 7.19 -5.43
C LEU A 183 16.11 6.21 -4.89
N ALA A 184 16.73 5.39 -5.74
CA ALA A 184 17.83 4.51 -5.34
C ALA A 184 19.01 5.29 -4.74
N ALA A 185 19.36 6.45 -5.31
CA ALA A 185 20.42 7.31 -4.76
C ALA A 185 20.08 7.78 -3.34
N VAL A 186 18.84 8.22 -3.09
CA VAL A 186 18.36 8.61 -1.75
C VAL A 186 18.44 7.43 -0.78
N LEU A 187 17.92 6.28 -1.17
CA LEU A 187 17.85 5.09 -0.30
C LEU A 187 19.23 4.51 0.00
N ASN A 188 20.17 4.54 -0.96
CA ASN A 188 21.54 4.10 -0.73
C ASN A 188 22.31 5.00 0.25
N GLY A 189 21.89 6.24 0.44
CA GLY A 189 22.38 7.13 1.49
C GLY A 189 21.92 6.74 2.91
N LEU A 190 20.93 5.86 3.04
CA LEU A 190 20.44 5.39 4.32
C LEU A 190 21.19 4.14 4.80
N SER A 191 21.21 3.95 6.12
CA SER A 191 21.72 2.69 6.69
C SER A 191 20.85 1.50 6.25
N ARG A 192 21.44 0.29 6.23
CA ARG A 192 20.71 -0.94 5.91
C ARG A 192 19.50 -1.15 6.84
N THR A 193 19.69 -0.86 8.13
CA THR A 193 18.61 -0.95 9.13
C THR A 193 17.46 -0.01 8.78
N ARG A 194 17.78 1.23 8.38
CA ARG A 194 16.76 2.20 7.99
C ARG A 194 16.03 1.79 6.70
N ARG A 195 16.77 1.26 5.70
CA ARG A 195 16.14 0.73 4.47
C ARG A 195 15.18 -0.42 4.73
N ALA A 196 15.46 -1.27 5.72
CA ALA A 196 14.59 -2.40 6.08
C ALA A 196 13.19 -1.96 6.54
N GLU A 197 13.05 -0.70 7.03
CA GLU A 197 11.79 -0.10 7.45
C GLU A 197 11.03 0.59 6.31
N ILE A 198 11.58 0.55 5.09
CA ILE A 198 10.99 1.19 3.91
C ILE A 198 10.57 0.11 2.91
N ILE A 199 9.37 0.28 2.38
CA ILE A 199 8.85 -0.49 1.25
C ILE A 199 8.59 0.52 0.13
N VAL A 200 8.81 0.12 -1.13
CA VAL A 200 8.53 1.00 -2.28
C VAL A 200 7.59 0.30 -3.24
N TYR A 201 6.58 1.00 -3.71
CA TYR A 201 5.72 0.50 -4.77
C TYR A 201 5.49 1.58 -5.84
N GLY A 202 4.98 1.17 -7.01
CA GLY A 202 4.75 2.12 -8.11
C GLY A 202 4.73 1.45 -9.48
N GLY A 203 5.08 2.23 -10.50
CA GLY A 203 5.19 1.75 -11.87
C GLY A 203 6.20 0.63 -12.05
N ASP A 204 5.97 -0.29 -12.99
CA ASP A 204 6.83 -1.47 -13.18
C ASP A 204 8.28 -1.08 -13.50
N ALA A 205 8.52 -0.13 -14.42
CA ALA A 205 9.86 0.26 -14.85
C ALA A 205 10.72 0.90 -13.73
N PRO A 206 10.27 1.93 -12.98
CA PRO A 206 11.05 2.47 -11.87
C PRO A 206 11.28 1.46 -10.74
N ILE A 207 10.32 0.57 -10.47
CA ILE A 207 10.48 -0.49 -9.47
C ILE A 207 11.52 -1.53 -9.90
N ASP A 208 11.57 -1.90 -11.18
CA ASP A 208 12.57 -2.82 -11.70
C ASP A 208 13.99 -2.23 -11.63
N VAL A 209 14.13 -0.94 -11.91
CA VAL A 209 15.40 -0.21 -11.73
C VAL A 209 15.81 -0.18 -10.27
N LEU A 210 14.88 0.23 -9.39
CA LEU A 210 15.14 0.31 -7.95
C LEU A 210 15.62 -1.03 -7.37
N ARG A 211 14.99 -2.14 -7.75
CA ARG A 211 15.38 -3.48 -7.29
C ARG A 211 16.78 -3.91 -7.70
N ARG A 212 17.24 -3.47 -8.86
CA ARG A 212 18.63 -3.73 -9.29
C ARG A 212 19.63 -2.92 -8.48
N LEU A 213 19.30 -1.66 -8.17
CA LEU A 213 20.20 -0.73 -7.50
C LEU A 213 20.15 -0.83 -5.97
N VAL A 214 19.03 -1.30 -5.40
CA VAL A 214 18.82 -1.46 -3.95
C VAL A 214 18.20 -2.85 -3.70
N PRO A 215 18.96 -3.96 -3.82
CA PRO A 215 18.42 -5.32 -3.82
C PRO A 215 17.89 -5.79 -2.46
N ASP A 216 18.18 -5.08 -1.39
CA ASP A 216 17.72 -5.36 -0.03
C ASP A 216 16.37 -4.70 0.31
N ILE A 217 15.81 -3.83 -0.58
CA ILE A 217 14.52 -3.19 -0.34
C ILE A 217 13.35 -4.07 -0.78
N LYS A 218 12.27 -4.05 0.00
CA LYS A 218 11.01 -4.67 -0.40
C LYS A 218 10.26 -3.79 -1.38
N THR A 219 9.70 -4.38 -2.41
CA THR A 219 9.01 -3.62 -3.45
C THR A 219 7.72 -4.30 -3.88
N ALA A 220 6.82 -3.50 -4.49
CA ALA A 220 5.68 -3.99 -5.23
C ALA A 220 5.47 -3.17 -6.51
N SER A 221 5.07 -3.83 -7.59
CA SER A 221 4.57 -3.20 -8.81
C SER A 221 3.35 -3.96 -9.31
N ARG A 222 2.59 -3.37 -10.24
CA ARG A 222 1.40 -4.05 -10.79
C ARG A 222 1.74 -5.41 -11.38
N GLN A 223 2.84 -5.49 -12.13
CA GLN A 223 3.30 -6.74 -12.74
C GLN A 223 3.69 -7.76 -11.66
N SER A 224 4.45 -7.35 -10.63
CA SER A 224 4.87 -8.27 -9.58
C SER A 224 3.69 -8.77 -8.74
N LEU A 225 2.72 -7.89 -8.43
CA LEU A 225 1.50 -8.27 -7.70
C LEU A 225 0.66 -9.28 -8.49
N LYS A 226 0.42 -9.01 -9.78
CA LYS A 226 -0.29 -9.94 -10.67
C LYS A 226 0.46 -11.25 -10.87
N GLY A 227 1.77 -11.19 -11.10
CA GLY A 227 2.62 -12.36 -11.28
C GLY A 227 2.64 -13.26 -10.04
N CYS A 228 2.72 -12.66 -8.85
CA CYS A 228 2.60 -13.39 -7.59
C CYS A 228 1.20 -14.01 -7.42
N LEU A 229 0.14 -13.20 -7.57
CA LEU A 229 -1.24 -13.66 -7.34
C LEU A 229 -1.62 -14.79 -8.28
N PHE A 230 -1.46 -14.60 -9.59
CA PHE A 230 -1.84 -15.61 -10.58
C PHE A 230 -0.95 -16.85 -10.51
N GLY A 231 0.36 -16.67 -10.31
CA GLY A 231 1.26 -17.81 -10.11
C GLY A 231 0.88 -18.62 -8.88
N TYR A 232 0.56 -17.96 -7.76
CA TYR A 232 0.16 -18.65 -6.54
C TYR A 232 -1.20 -19.33 -6.67
N ILE A 233 -2.19 -18.72 -7.33
CA ILE A 233 -3.47 -19.38 -7.65
C ILE A 233 -3.23 -20.60 -8.53
N GLY A 234 -2.35 -20.49 -9.54
CA GLY A 234 -2.10 -21.57 -10.50
C GLY A 234 -1.42 -22.80 -9.92
N TYR A 235 -0.37 -22.63 -9.12
CA TYR A 235 0.42 -23.76 -8.61
C TYR A 235 0.79 -23.69 -7.12
N GLY A 236 0.32 -22.70 -6.37
CA GLY A 236 0.54 -22.60 -4.92
C GLY A 236 -0.01 -23.80 -4.14
N TRP A 237 -0.96 -24.56 -4.71
CA TRP A 237 -1.46 -25.80 -4.14
C TRP A 237 -0.35 -26.88 -3.96
N THR A 238 0.72 -26.83 -4.74
CA THR A 238 1.89 -27.70 -4.58
C THR A 238 2.75 -27.34 -3.37
N GLY A 239 2.61 -26.11 -2.84
CA GLY A 239 3.51 -25.53 -1.85
C GLY A 239 4.70 -24.75 -2.45
N LEU A 240 4.88 -24.79 -3.77
CA LEU A 240 5.93 -24.01 -4.44
C LEU A 240 5.58 -22.52 -4.46
N MET A 241 6.58 -21.69 -4.22
CA MET A 241 6.43 -20.23 -4.19
C MET A 241 6.86 -19.62 -5.51
N PRO A 242 5.98 -18.86 -6.21
CA PRO A 242 6.36 -18.10 -7.40
C PRO A 242 7.51 -17.12 -7.11
N ASP A 243 8.45 -16.96 -8.03
CA ASP A 243 9.56 -15.99 -7.87
C ASP A 243 9.04 -14.56 -7.76
N ALA A 244 7.94 -14.25 -8.44
CA ALA A 244 7.27 -12.96 -8.31
C ALA A 244 6.77 -12.66 -6.89
N CYS A 245 6.61 -13.69 -6.02
CA CYS A 245 6.23 -13.54 -4.63
C CYS A 245 7.42 -13.37 -3.66
N LYS A 246 8.67 -13.46 -4.11
CA LYS A 246 9.81 -13.46 -3.20
C LYS A 246 10.32 -12.05 -2.90
N ARG A 247 10.53 -11.73 -1.60
CA ARG A 247 11.03 -10.45 -1.09
C ARG A 247 10.22 -9.26 -1.61
N ARG A 248 8.88 -9.33 -1.40
CA ARG A 248 7.93 -8.35 -1.91
C ARG A 248 7.04 -7.79 -0.81
N MET A 249 6.25 -6.83 -1.20
CA MET A 249 4.98 -6.54 -0.57
C MET A 249 3.88 -7.16 -1.44
N MET A 250 2.90 -7.80 -0.82
CA MET A 250 1.74 -8.37 -1.50
C MET A 250 0.48 -7.69 -1.00
N LEU A 251 -0.28 -7.11 -1.92
CA LEU A 251 -1.58 -6.51 -1.65
C LEU A 251 -2.68 -7.51 -2.06
N VAL A 252 -3.54 -7.89 -1.11
CA VAL A 252 -4.57 -8.92 -1.32
C VAL A 252 -5.94 -8.35 -0.98
N PRO A 253 -6.84 -8.20 -1.97
CA PRO A 253 -8.23 -7.81 -1.69
C PRO A 253 -8.94 -8.84 -0.81
N ILE A 254 -9.71 -8.36 0.17
CA ILE A 254 -10.39 -9.22 1.16
C ILE A 254 -11.35 -10.23 0.52
N ASN A 255 -11.95 -9.92 -0.62
CA ASN A 255 -12.84 -10.81 -1.36
C ASN A 255 -12.08 -11.83 -2.23
N ILE A 256 -10.77 -11.67 -2.43
CA ILE A 256 -9.90 -12.63 -3.14
C ILE A 256 -9.14 -13.52 -2.15
N ALA A 257 -8.80 -13.01 -0.99
CA ALA A 257 -8.00 -13.70 0.03
C ALA A 257 -8.48 -15.14 0.34
N PRO A 258 -9.79 -15.43 0.52
CA PRO A 258 -10.28 -16.77 0.82
C PRO A 258 -10.03 -17.80 -0.29
N TRP A 259 -9.76 -17.35 -1.52
CA TRP A 259 -9.49 -18.24 -2.67
C TRP A 259 -8.01 -18.61 -2.81
N LEU A 260 -7.15 -18.06 -1.97
CA LEU A 260 -5.73 -18.37 -2.00
C LEU A 260 -5.44 -19.68 -1.25
N TRP A 261 -4.66 -20.55 -1.87
CA TRP A 261 -4.29 -21.83 -1.31
C TRP A 261 -3.69 -21.72 0.10
N GLY A 262 -4.37 -22.29 1.07
CA GLY A 262 -3.91 -22.26 2.46
C GLY A 262 -4.25 -20.99 3.24
N TRP A 263 -5.17 -20.17 2.74
CA TRP A 263 -5.67 -19.03 3.50
C TRP A 263 -6.33 -19.46 4.82
N PRO A 264 -6.10 -18.78 5.98
CA PRO A 264 -5.15 -17.69 6.13
C PRO A 264 -3.73 -18.13 6.50
N ASP A 265 -3.55 -19.04 7.47
CA ASP A 265 -2.26 -19.22 8.16
C ASP A 265 -1.20 -19.88 7.28
N ARG A 266 -1.59 -20.92 6.53
CA ARG A 266 -0.64 -21.58 5.60
C ARG A 266 -0.16 -20.63 4.51
N PHE A 267 -1.05 -19.81 3.95
CA PHE A 267 -0.71 -18.80 2.97
C PHE A 267 0.24 -17.75 3.55
N LEU A 268 -0.14 -17.19 4.70
CA LEU A 268 0.65 -16.14 5.36
C LEU A 268 2.04 -16.65 5.75
N ASN A 269 2.16 -17.88 6.26
CA ASN A 269 3.45 -18.48 6.59
C ASN A 269 4.32 -18.65 5.36
N ARG A 270 3.78 -19.18 4.26
CA ARG A 270 4.51 -19.32 2.98
C ARG A 270 5.00 -17.99 2.44
N MET A 271 4.19 -16.92 2.52
CA MET A 271 4.60 -15.58 2.09
C MET A 271 5.72 -15.06 2.97
N GLN A 272 5.65 -15.25 4.28
CA GLN A 272 6.72 -14.84 5.20
C GLN A 272 8.03 -15.58 4.94
N ASP A 273 7.97 -16.90 4.73
CA ASP A 273 9.14 -17.72 4.41
C ASP A 273 9.79 -17.26 3.09
N ALA A 274 8.98 -16.73 2.17
CA ALA A 274 9.45 -16.07 0.95
C ALA A 274 9.96 -14.63 1.18
N GLY A 275 9.94 -14.11 2.40
CA GLY A 275 10.34 -12.74 2.75
C GLY A 275 9.33 -11.68 2.31
N THR A 276 8.07 -12.06 2.11
CA THR A 276 7.01 -11.18 1.60
C THR A 276 6.05 -10.77 2.70
N GLU A 277 5.79 -9.47 2.80
CA GLU A 277 4.78 -8.90 3.68
C GLU A 277 3.44 -8.83 2.96
N VAL A 278 2.40 -9.38 3.59
CA VAL A 278 1.03 -9.39 3.03
C VAL A 278 0.20 -8.31 3.73
N PHE A 279 -0.47 -7.48 2.92
CA PHE A 279 -1.45 -6.50 3.38
C PHE A 279 -2.80 -6.79 2.73
N VAL A 280 -3.84 -6.95 3.54
CA VAL A 280 -5.21 -7.09 3.05
C VAL A 280 -5.78 -5.69 2.81
N LEU A 281 -6.38 -5.54 1.64
CA LEU A 281 -7.13 -4.37 1.20
C LEU A 281 -8.63 -4.59 1.33
N GLY A 282 -9.40 -3.53 1.16
CA GLY A 282 -10.83 -3.61 0.90
C GLY A 282 -11.17 -4.45 -0.35
N PRO A 283 -12.47 -4.67 -0.64
CA PRO A 283 -12.88 -5.55 -1.73
C PRO A 283 -12.51 -4.98 -3.10
N TYR A 284 -11.92 -5.81 -3.96
CA TYR A 284 -11.71 -5.51 -5.37
C TYR A 284 -13.04 -5.53 -6.13
N ARG A 285 -13.36 -4.45 -6.83
CA ARG A 285 -14.59 -4.25 -7.59
C ARG A 285 -14.36 -4.03 -9.10
N GLY A 286 -13.17 -4.38 -9.59
CA GLY A 286 -12.79 -4.24 -11.01
C GLY A 286 -12.11 -2.92 -11.38
N ASN A 287 -11.91 -2.03 -10.44
CA ASN A 287 -11.15 -0.79 -10.61
C ASN A 287 -9.70 -0.93 -10.14
N ASP A 288 -8.87 0.06 -10.48
CA ASP A 288 -7.44 0.08 -10.08
C ASP A 288 -7.20 0.75 -8.72
N PHE A 289 -8.26 1.19 -8.03
CA PHE A 289 -8.14 1.90 -6.75
C PHE A 289 -8.00 0.93 -5.59
N SER A 290 -7.06 1.24 -4.69
CA SER A 290 -6.86 0.52 -3.44
C SER A 290 -7.92 1.00 -2.43
N THR A 291 -8.96 0.21 -2.23
CA THR A 291 -9.90 0.42 -1.13
C THR A 291 -9.31 -0.13 0.16
N GLY A 292 -9.46 0.59 1.27
CA GLY A 292 -9.00 0.15 2.58
C GLY A 292 -9.95 -0.82 3.28
N ILE A 293 -9.48 -1.41 4.37
CA ILE A 293 -10.33 -1.98 5.41
C ILE A 293 -10.68 -0.81 6.33
N ASP A 294 -11.84 -0.20 6.12
CA ASP A 294 -12.17 1.13 6.63
C ASP A 294 -13.33 1.14 7.63
N ASP A 295 -13.98 -0.01 7.82
CA ASP A 295 -15.08 -0.17 8.75
C ASP A 295 -15.06 -1.50 9.53
N PRO A 296 -15.75 -1.57 10.70
CA PRO A 296 -15.81 -2.79 11.52
C PRO A 296 -16.40 -4.01 10.80
N ALA A 297 -17.32 -3.82 9.84
CA ALA A 297 -17.93 -4.93 9.12
C ALA A 297 -16.96 -5.57 8.13
N GLN A 298 -16.10 -4.78 7.50
CA GLN A 298 -15.01 -5.30 6.67
C GLN A 298 -13.98 -6.04 7.54
N LEU A 299 -13.62 -5.47 8.70
CA LEU A 299 -12.71 -6.10 9.65
C LEU A 299 -13.22 -7.47 10.14
N ALA A 300 -14.52 -7.57 10.44
CA ALA A 300 -15.16 -8.81 10.89
C ALA A 300 -15.15 -9.94 9.82
N ARG A 301 -14.81 -9.65 8.58
CA ARG A 301 -14.63 -10.66 7.51
C ARG A 301 -13.26 -11.31 7.52
N LEU A 302 -12.31 -10.76 8.26
CA LEU A 302 -11.00 -11.37 8.43
C LEU A 302 -11.08 -12.56 9.41
N PRO A 303 -10.17 -13.54 9.28
CA PRO A 303 -10.06 -14.62 10.25
C PRO A 303 -9.85 -14.08 11.66
N GLN A 304 -10.38 -14.79 12.64
CA GLN A 304 -10.05 -14.51 14.04
C GLN A 304 -8.52 -14.61 14.23
N ASN A 305 -7.97 -13.68 15.02
CA ASN A 305 -6.53 -13.58 15.27
C ASN A 305 -5.68 -13.31 14.02
N TYR A 306 -6.23 -12.62 13.00
CA TYR A 306 -5.45 -12.19 11.85
C TYR A 306 -4.28 -11.30 12.28
N ALA A 307 -3.04 -11.67 11.93
CA ALA A 307 -1.81 -11.03 12.40
C ALA A 307 -0.89 -10.56 11.25
N ALA A 308 -1.44 -10.37 10.04
CA ALA A 308 -0.71 -9.77 8.93
C ALA A 308 -1.10 -8.30 8.71
N GLY A 309 -0.68 -7.69 7.58
CA GLY A 309 -0.91 -6.28 7.32
C GLY A 309 -2.36 -5.96 6.93
N LEU A 310 -2.82 -4.78 7.34
CA LEU A 310 -4.10 -4.18 6.95
C LEU A 310 -3.84 -2.79 6.36
N TRP A 311 -4.34 -2.56 5.16
CA TRP A 311 -4.36 -1.23 4.54
C TRP A 311 -5.65 -0.53 4.90
N THR A 312 -5.58 0.70 5.40
CA THR A 312 -6.77 1.49 5.76
C THR A 312 -6.65 2.96 5.34
N ASN A 313 -7.78 3.54 4.95
CA ASN A 313 -7.95 4.99 4.78
C ASN A 313 -8.49 5.65 6.06
N GLU A 314 -8.92 4.84 7.07
CA GLU A 314 -9.60 5.27 8.29
C GLU A 314 -8.79 4.85 9.53
N ILE A 315 -7.51 5.24 9.58
CA ILE A 315 -6.61 4.82 10.68
C ILE A 315 -7.13 5.23 12.07
N GLU A 316 -7.83 6.37 12.18
CA GLU A 316 -8.40 6.83 13.44
C GLU A 316 -9.49 5.87 13.98
N THR A 317 -10.22 5.22 13.06
CA THR A 317 -11.22 4.20 13.39
C THR A 317 -10.54 2.85 13.64
N MET A 318 -9.70 2.40 12.71
CA MET A 318 -9.08 1.09 12.76
C MET A 318 -8.09 0.94 13.90
N GLY A 319 -7.29 1.99 14.18
CA GLY A 319 -6.36 1.98 15.30
C GLY A 319 -7.04 1.88 16.67
N LYS A 320 -8.25 2.43 16.84
CA LYS A 320 -9.05 2.26 18.07
C LYS A 320 -9.56 0.83 18.24
N LEU A 321 -9.94 0.18 17.14
CA LEU A 321 -10.46 -1.20 17.16
C LEU A 321 -9.37 -2.24 17.39
N MET A 322 -8.10 -1.91 17.17
CA MET A 322 -6.96 -2.80 17.29
C MET A 322 -6.15 -2.61 18.60
N LYS A 323 -6.53 -1.66 19.43
CA LYS A 323 -5.96 -1.46 20.78
C LYS A 323 -6.55 -2.47 21.76
#